data_6df571d8eb20b8ee7ab8304ea702e1b6
#
_entry.id   6df571d8eb20b8ee7ab8304ea702e1b6
#
_cell.length_a   1.000
_cell.length_b   1.000
_cell.length_c   1.000
_cell.angle_alpha   90.00
_cell.angle_beta   90.00
_cell.angle_gamma   90.00
#
_symmetry.space_group_name_H-M   'P 1'
#
loop_
_entity.id
_entity.type
_entity.pdbx_description
1 polymer ?
#
loop_
_entity_poly.entity_id
_entity_poly.type
_entity_poly.pdbx_seq_one_letter_code
_entity_poly.pdbx_strand_id
1 'polypeptide(L)'
;IGIFFNFFINWITNVKNKFARKVLEFFTGIDKRAILPKYNKETFANYFQKFKKNILPKHKERKVVIYSTCFVNFNKKKTGEAALKVLHHNNVEVEHSYAGCCGMPYLEQADLDQVTKQAELVSRELIKYVEKGYKVVTLTASCGLMLKFEWPLLMPNDGIIKKLSQNTLDIDEYVMDIANKEGLVDGLKEIDGGVTVHNACHARAQNMGNKARDMLKLIPNIKLDVVERCAGHGGT
;
A
#
# COMPACT_ATOMS: atom_id res chain seq x y z
N ILE A 1 4.41 -19.44 -3.45
CA ILE A 1 5.81 -19.95 -3.56
C ILE A 1 6.75 -19.07 -2.71
N GLY A 2 6.84 -17.75 -2.91
CA GLY A 2 7.81 -16.88 -2.23
C GLY A 2 7.75 -16.89 -0.68
N ILE A 3 6.59 -17.05 -0.07
CA ILE A 3 6.44 -17.16 1.38
C ILE A 3 6.93 -18.52 1.90
N PHE A 4 6.60 -19.63 1.22
CA PHE A 4 7.04 -20.97 1.62
C PHE A 4 8.55 -21.12 1.56
N PHE A 5 9.17 -20.57 0.53
CA PHE A 5 10.62 -20.64 0.32
C PHE A 5 11.33 -19.34 0.68
N ASN A 6 10.76 -18.50 1.56
CA ASN A 6 11.27 -17.17 1.86
C ASN A 6 12.74 -17.18 2.29
N PHE A 7 13.19 -18.16 3.08
CA PHE A 7 14.56 -18.27 3.52
C PHE A 7 15.51 -18.48 2.32
N PHE A 8 15.19 -19.41 1.44
CA PHE A 8 16.00 -19.74 0.27
C PHE A 8 16.01 -18.59 -0.75
N ILE A 9 14.85 -18.02 -1.06
CA ILE A 9 14.73 -16.89 -1.99
C ILE A 9 15.47 -15.68 -1.43
N ASN A 10 15.28 -15.34 -0.17
CA ASN A 10 15.98 -14.23 0.47
C ASN A 10 17.49 -14.46 0.56
N TRP A 11 17.94 -15.70 0.63
CA TRP A 11 19.37 -16.04 0.59
C TRP A 11 19.96 -15.83 -0.82
N ILE A 12 19.27 -16.31 -1.87
CA ILE A 12 19.71 -16.13 -3.28
C ILE A 12 19.71 -14.65 -3.65
N THR A 13 18.68 -13.91 -3.27
CA THR A 13 18.51 -12.50 -3.64
C THR A 13 19.35 -11.53 -2.80
N ASN A 14 20.02 -12.00 -1.74
CA ASN A 14 20.82 -11.17 -0.88
C ASN A 14 22.09 -10.68 -1.61
N VAL A 15 22.28 -9.37 -1.68
CA VAL A 15 23.46 -8.74 -2.33
C VAL A 15 24.80 -9.16 -1.70
N LYS A 16 24.80 -9.60 -0.43
CA LYS A 16 26.01 -10.13 0.23
C LYS A 16 26.40 -11.51 -0.30
N ASN A 17 25.48 -12.27 -0.90
CA ASN A 17 25.76 -13.57 -1.51
C ASN A 17 26.23 -13.39 -2.95
N LYS A 18 27.50 -13.00 -3.11
CA LYS A 18 28.09 -12.65 -4.41
C LYS A 18 27.98 -13.78 -5.45
N PHE A 19 28.10 -15.04 -5.02
CA PHE A 19 28.03 -16.19 -5.92
C PHE A 19 26.58 -16.38 -6.43
N ALA A 20 25.60 -16.51 -5.54
CA ALA A 20 24.21 -16.69 -5.93
C ALA A 20 23.69 -15.51 -6.79
N ARG A 21 24.14 -14.28 -6.49
CA ARG A 21 23.77 -13.09 -7.26
C ARG A 21 24.36 -13.09 -8.67
N LYS A 22 25.58 -13.59 -8.90
CA LYS A 22 26.14 -13.78 -10.25
C LYS A 22 25.36 -14.81 -11.05
N VAL A 23 24.99 -15.94 -10.42
CA VAL A 23 24.16 -16.96 -11.06
C VAL A 23 22.79 -16.40 -11.42
N LEU A 24 22.16 -15.66 -10.50
CA LEU A 24 20.87 -15.01 -10.75
C LEU A 24 20.96 -14.01 -11.91
N GLU A 25 21.99 -13.17 -11.95
CA GLU A 25 22.24 -12.20 -13.03
C GLU A 25 22.35 -12.91 -14.39
N PHE A 26 23.08 -14.02 -14.45
CA PHE A 26 23.24 -14.80 -15.69
C PHE A 26 21.91 -15.32 -16.26
N PHE A 27 21.02 -15.84 -15.38
CA PHE A 27 19.74 -16.40 -15.81
C PHE A 27 18.61 -15.38 -15.99
N THR A 28 18.63 -14.25 -15.26
CA THR A 28 17.52 -13.30 -15.23
C THR A 28 17.86 -11.93 -15.85
N GLY A 29 19.12 -11.64 -16.11
CA GLY A 29 19.57 -10.31 -16.52
C GLY A 29 19.55 -9.26 -15.39
N ILE A 30 19.11 -9.60 -14.18
CA ILE A 30 19.05 -8.66 -13.05
C ILE A 30 20.46 -8.45 -12.48
N ASP A 31 20.95 -7.22 -12.56
CA ASP A 31 22.27 -6.85 -12.04
C ASP A 31 22.48 -7.36 -10.61
N LYS A 32 23.64 -7.97 -10.36
CA LYS A 32 23.99 -8.53 -9.04
C LYS A 32 24.04 -7.50 -7.91
N ARG A 33 24.15 -6.20 -8.22
CA ARG A 33 24.14 -5.09 -7.25
C ARG A 33 22.72 -4.64 -6.90
N ALA A 34 21.72 -4.98 -7.70
CA ALA A 34 20.34 -4.58 -7.48
C ALA A 34 19.82 -5.11 -6.12
N ILE A 35 19.22 -4.22 -5.34
CA ILE A 35 18.64 -4.57 -4.05
C ILE A 35 17.20 -5.05 -4.31
N LEU A 36 16.99 -6.36 -4.17
CA LEU A 36 15.68 -6.96 -4.34
C LEU A 36 14.89 -6.96 -3.03
N PRO A 37 13.58 -6.75 -3.07
CA PRO A 37 12.73 -6.79 -1.88
C PRO A 37 12.71 -8.19 -1.26
N LYS A 38 12.82 -8.24 0.07
CA LYS A 38 12.77 -9.50 0.81
C LYS A 38 11.33 -9.96 1.02
N TYR A 39 11.11 -11.26 0.93
CA TYR A 39 9.84 -11.88 1.35
C TYR A 39 9.76 -11.99 2.88
N ASN A 40 8.61 -11.64 3.43
CA ASN A 40 8.31 -11.86 4.84
C ASN A 40 8.15 -13.36 5.13
N LYS A 41 8.32 -13.76 6.40
CA LYS A 41 8.02 -15.13 6.87
C LYS A 41 6.50 -15.40 6.90
N GLU A 42 5.70 -14.36 7.01
CA GLU A 42 4.25 -14.40 7.12
C GLU A 42 3.65 -13.27 6.28
N THR A 43 2.51 -13.53 5.63
CA THR A 43 1.77 -12.50 4.90
C THR A 43 1.08 -11.51 5.84
N PHE A 44 0.81 -10.30 5.34
CA PHE A 44 -0.05 -9.38 6.09
C PHE A 44 -1.46 -9.95 6.28
N ALA A 45 -2.00 -10.67 5.30
CA ALA A 45 -3.29 -11.35 5.40
C ALA A 45 -3.36 -12.29 6.63
N ASN A 46 -2.34 -13.13 6.84
CA ASN A 46 -2.28 -14.02 7.99
C ASN A 46 -2.16 -13.25 9.32
N TYR A 47 -1.36 -12.19 9.33
CA TYR A 47 -1.24 -11.31 10.49
C TYR A 47 -2.60 -10.66 10.82
N PHE A 48 -3.30 -10.13 9.82
CA PHE A 48 -4.60 -9.52 9.98
C PHE A 48 -5.62 -10.48 10.61
N GLN A 49 -5.67 -11.74 10.16
CA GLN A 49 -6.57 -12.74 10.72
C GLN A 49 -6.29 -13.03 12.22
N LYS A 50 -5.02 -13.07 12.60
CA LYS A 50 -4.62 -13.22 14.01
C LYS A 50 -5.00 -12.00 14.84
N PHE A 51 -4.75 -10.80 14.29
CA PHE A 51 -5.09 -9.54 14.94
C PHE A 51 -6.61 -9.45 15.14
N LYS A 52 -7.41 -9.75 14.11
CA LYS A 52 -8.88 -9.69 14.17
C LYS A 52 -9.49 -10.61 15.24
N LYS A 53 -8.91 -11.79 15.47
CA LYS A 53 -9.36 -12.73 16.52
C LYS A 53 -9.20 -12.18 17.93
N ASN A 54 -8.27 -11.27 18.15
CA ASN A 54 -7.92 -10.70 19.46
C ASN A 54 -8.62 -9.36 19.74
N ILE A 55 -9.46 -8.89 18.83
CA ILE A 55 -10.17 -7.62 18.97
C ILE A 55 -11.64 -7.89 19.24
N LEU A 56 -12.17 -7.26 20.28
CA LEU A 56 -13.61 -7.24 20.51
C LEU A 56 -14.30 -6.38 19.47
N PRO A 57 -15.39 -6.86 18.84
CA PRO A 57 -16.15 -6.07 17.89
C PRO A 57 -16.73 -4.84 18.61
N LYS A 58 -16.29 -3.66 18.21
CA LYS A 58 -16.90 -2.39 18.62
C LYS A 58 -17.70 -1.87 17.45
N HIS A 59 -18.90 -1.40 17.70
CA HIS A 59 -19.70 -0.69 16.71
C HIS A 59 -18.95 0.60 16.36
N LYS A 60 -18.60 0.76 15.10
CA LYS A 60 -17.79 1.89 14.63
C LYS A 60 -18.50 2.54 13.44
N GLU A 61 -18.52 3.87 13.44
CA GLU A 61 -19.15 4.63 12.36
C GLU A 61 -18.30 4.58 11.07
N ARG A 62 -16.96 4.57 11.23
CA ARG A 62 -16.02 4.51 10.10
C ARG A 62 -15.62 3.07 9.78
N LYS A 63 -15.68 2.74 8.49
CA LYS A 63 -15.36 1.40 7.98
C LYS A 63 -14.40 1.48 6.81
N VAL A 64 -13.33 0.69 6.87
CA VAL A 64 -12.38 0.58 5.76
C VAL A 64 -12.04 -0.87 5.44
N VAL A 65 -11.78 -1.15 4.18
CA VAL A 65 -11.06 -2.33 3.75
C VAL A 65 -9.66 -1.94 3.31
N ILE A 66 -8.64 -2.50 3.95
CA ILE A 66 -7.26 -2.35 3.51
C ILE A 66 -7.03 -3.25 2.30
N TYR A 67 -6.82 -2.64 1.13
CA TYR A 67 -6.23 -3.33 -0.01
C TYR A 67 -4.73 -3.40 0.18
N SER A 68 -4.24 -4.52 0.69
CA SER A 68 -2.85 -4.63 1.16
C SER A 68 -1.79 -4.63 0.06
N THR A 69 -2.19 -4.73 -1.20
CA THR A 69 -1.29 -4.83 -2.35
C THR A 69 -0.36 -6.06 -2.28
N CYS A 70 0.30 -6.42 -3.39
CA CYS A 70 1.28 -7.50 -3.37
C CYS A 70 2.48 -7.15 -2.48
N PHE A 71 2.93 -5.89 -2.56
CA PHE A 71 4.14 -5.44 -1.85
C PHE A 71 3.99 -5.47 -0.33
N VAL A 72 2.89 -4.93 0.21
CA VAL A 72 2.63 -4.94 1.65
C VAL A 72 2.34 -6.36 2.13
N ASN A 73 1.56 -7.14 1.36
CA ASN A 73 1.21 -8.48 1.77
C ASN A 73 2.41 -9.42 1.87
N PHE A 74 3.36 -9.35 0.93
CA PHE A 74 4.47 -10.31 0.85
C PHE A 74 5.82 -9.77 1.31
N ASN A 75 6.10 -8.46 1.16
CA ASN A 75 7.42 -7.89 1.34
C ASN A 75 7.52 -6.88 2.49
N LYS A 76 6.50 -6.06 2.72
CA LYS A 76 6.50 -4.97 3.72
C LYS A 76 5.32 -5.09 4.71
N LYS A 77 5.17 -6.26 5.31
CA LYS A 77 4.11 -6.55 6.30
C LYS A 77 4.01 -5.49 7.41
N LYS A 78 5.13 -4.97 7.89
CA LYS A 78 5.17 -3.94 8.95
C LYS A 78 4.39 -2.67 8.59
N THR A 79 4.34 -2.29 7.32
CA THR A 79 3.52 -1.14 6.88
C THR A 79 2.04 -1.41 7.09
N GLY A 80 1.58 -2.61 6.72
CA GLY A 80 0.20 -3.03 6.99
C GLY A 80 -0.13 -3.12 8.48
N GLU A 81 0.79 -3.65 9.29
CA GLU A 81 0.65 -3.71 10.76
C GLU A 81 0.51 -2.32 11.37
N ALA A 82 1.32 -1.35 10.93
CA ALA A 82 1.26 0.03 11.40
C ALA A 82 -0.06 0.69 11.02
N ALA A 83 -0.46 0.60 9.74
CA ALA A 83 -1.73 1.14 9.26
C ALA A 83 -2.92 0.56 10.04
N LEU A 84 -2.95 -0.77 10.23
CA LEU A 84 -3.99 -1.45 10.98
C LEU A 84 -4.08 -0.95 12.43
N LYS A 85 -2.93 -0.75 13.11
CA LYS A 85 -2.88 -0.24 14.47
C LYS A 85 -3.38 1.21 14.56
N VAL A 86 -2.96 2.07 13.64
CA VAL A 86 -3.39 3.47 13.58
C VAL A 86 -4.90 3.57 13.36
N LEU A 87 -5.43 2.85 12.38
CA LEU A 87 -6.86 2.83 12.08
C LEU A 87 -7.68 2.30 13.26
N HIS A 88 -7.23 1.19 13.85
CA HIS A 88 -7.90 0.60 15.01
C HIS A 88 -7.86 1.54 16.24
N HIS A 89 -6.73 2.21 16.50
CA HIS A 89 -6.59 3.19 17.58
C HIS A 89 -7.57 4.36 17.41
N ASN A 90 -7.81 4.78 16.17
CA ASN A 90 -8.77 5.82 15.81
C ASN A 90 -10.21 5.30 15.61
N ASN A 91 -10.56 4.19 16.24
CA ASN A 91 -11.91 3.63 16.23
C ASN A 91 -12.48 3.34 14.84
N VAL A 92 -11.67 2.97 13.88
CA VAL A 92 -12.09 2.54 12.54
C VAL A 92 -12.32 1.02 12.53
N GLU A 93 -13.44 0.58 11.96
CA GLU A 93 -13.65 -0.83 11.63
C GLU A 93 -12.82 -1.19 10.40
N VAL A 94 -11.96 -2.19 10.54
CA VAL A 94 -11.01 -2.55 9.48
C VAL A 94 -11.27 -3.96 9.00
N GLU A 95 -11.43 -4.10 7.68
CA GLU A 95 -11.37 -5.36 6.95
C GLU A 95 -10.12 -5.39 6.06
N HIS A 96 -9.81 -6.55 5.52
CA HIS A 96 -8.66 -6.77 4.65
C HIS A 96 -9.08 -7.51 3.39
N SER A 97 -8.51 -7.09 2.26
CA SER A 97 -8.64 -7.80 0.99
C SER A 97 -7.33 -7.83 0.22
N TYR A 98 -7.06 -8.95 -0.41
CA TYR A 98 -6.02 -9.11 -1.41
C TYR A 98 -6.50 -10.09 -2.49
N ALA A 99 -7.11 -9.57 -3.54
CA ALA A 99 -7.57 -10.37 -4.69
C ALA A 99 -6.49 -10.55 -5.77
N GLY A 100 -5.51 -9.66 -5.82
CA GLY A 100 -4.45 -9.67 -6.83
C GLY A 100 -3.61 -8.41 -6.84
N CYS A 101 -2.77 -8.27 -7.85
CA CYS A 101 -1.98 -7.07 -8.12
C CYS A 101 -2.86 -5.96 -8.70
N CYS A 102 -2.50 -4.69 -8.43
CA CYS A 102 -3.18 -3.55 -9.06
C CYS A 102 -2.87 -3.38 -10.56
N GLY A 103 -1.88 -4.10 -11.09
CA GLY A 103 -1.52 -4.02 -12.50
C GLY A 103 -0.44 -2.98 -12.84
N MET A 104 0.07 -2.18 -11.89
CA MET A 104 1.09 -1.17 -12.18
C MET A 104 2.30 -1.72 -12.97
N PRO A 105 2.91 -2.88 -12.63
CA PRO A 105 4.02 -3.40 -13.43
C PRO A 105 3.67 -3.75 -14.88
N TYR A 106 2.42 -4.09 -15.15
CA TYR A 106 1.94 -4.32 -16.52
C TYR A 106 1.74 -2.99 -17.26
N LEU A 107 1.22 -1.97 -16.56
CA LEU A 107 1.08 -0.63 -17.12
C LEU A 107 2.44 -0.06 -17.54
N GLU A 108 3.47 -0.21 -16.72
CA GLU A 108 4.84 0.22 -17.01
C GLU A 108 5.46 -0.51 -18.21
N GLN A 109 4.95 -1.68 -18.56
CA GLN A 109 5.34 -2.46 -19.74
C GLN A 109 4.38 -2.28 -20.93
N ALA A 110 3.41 -1.37 -20.82
CA ALA A 110 2.34 -1.15 -21.81
C ALA A 110 1.47 -2.38 -22.10
N ASP A 111 1.42 -3.37 -21.20
CA ASP A 111 0.53 -4.54 -21.31
C ASP A 111 -0.85 -4.21 -20.74
N LEU A 112 -1.62 -3.43 -21.50
CA LEU A 112 -2.92 -2.91 -21.08
C LEU A 112 -3.97 -4.02 -20.89
N ASP A 113 -3.85 -5.12 -21.64
CA ASP A 113 -4.74 -6.27 -21.51
C ASP A 113 -4.59 -6.93 -20.13
N GLN A 114 -3.36 -7.06 -19.63
CA GLN A 114 -3.13 -7.58 -18.30
C GLN A 114 -3.56 -6.59 -17.22
N VAL A 115 -3.38 -5.28 -17.43
CA VAL A 115 -3.91 -4.26 -16.52
C VAL A 115 -5.42 -4.40 -16.38
N THR A 116 -6.14 -4.50 -17.48
CA THR A 116 -7.61 -4.65 -17.51
C THR A 116 -8.06 -5.91 -16.76
N LYS A 117 -7.43 -7.06 -17.02
CA LYS A 117 -7.72 -8.31 -16.31
C LYS A 117 -7.50 -8.19 -14.79
N GLN A 118 -6.42 -7.52 -14.36
CA GLN A 118 -6.17 -7.29 -12.94
C GLN A 118 -7.20 -6.33 -12.34
N ALA A 119 -7.56 -5.27 -13.06
CA ALA A 119 -8.58 -4.31 -12.63
C ALA A 119 -9.94 -5.00 -12.42
N GLU A 120 -10.38 -5.83 -13.36
CA GLU A 120 -11.62 -6.62 -13.22
C GLU A 120 -11.59 -7.57 -12.02
N LEU A 121 -10.49 -8.32 -11.85
CA LEU A 121 -10.35 -9.28 -10.76
C LEU A 121 -10.43 -8.58 -9.40
N VAL A 122 -9.66 -7.52 -9.21
CA VAL A 122 -9.54 -6.81 -7.94
C VAL A 122 -10.78 -5.99 -7.64
N SER A 123 -11.35 -5.32 -8.66
CA SER A 123 -12.55 -4.49 -8.47
C SER A 123 -13.78 -5.31 -8.07
N ARG A 124 -13.97 -6.49 -8.66
CA ARG A 124 -15.08 -7.43 -8.28
C ARG A 124 -15.01 -7.87 -6.82
N GLU A 125 -13.82 -7.93 -6.26
CA GLU A 125 -13.68 -8.26 -4.83
C GLU A 125 -13.89 -7.02 -3.96
N LEU A 126 -13.25 -5.91 -4.28
CA LEU A 126 -13.29 -4.70 -3.46
C LEU A 126 -14.67 -4.01 -3.46
N ILE A 127 -15.42 -4.10 -4.57
CA ILE A 127 -16.75 -3.49 -4.66
C ILE A 127 -17.73 -4.06 -3.62
N LYS A 128 -17.58 -5.32 -3.24
CA LYS A 128 -18.41 -5.98 -2.21
C LYS A 128 -18.30 -5.28 -0.84
N TYR A 129 -17.14 -4.69 -0.55
CA TYR A 129 -16.93 -3.90 0.67
C TYR A 129 -17.51 -2.49 0.51
N VAL A 130 -17.31 -1.86 -0.64
CA VAL A 130 -17.87 -0.53 -0.93
C VAL A 130 -19.39 -0.54 -0.83
N GLU A 131 -20.03 -1.60 -1.31
CA GLU A 131 -21.49 -1.79 -1.21
C GLU A 131 -21.99 -1.94 0.23
N LYS A 132 -21.12 -2.38 1.15
CA LYS A 132 -21.38 -2.45 2.59
C LYS A 132 -20.97 -1.18 3.35
N GLY A 133 -20.62 -0.10 2.63
CA GLY A 133 -20.26 1.20 3.21
C GLY A 133 -18.79 1.34 3.62
N TYR A 134 -17.90 0.41 3.23
CA TYR A 134 -16.47 0.55 3.49
C TYR A 134 -15.80 1.48 2.46
N LYS A 135 -14.85 2.29 2.91
CA LYS A 135 -13.87 2.92 2.02
C LYS A 135 -12.72 1.95 1.76
N VAL A 136 -12.16 1.99 0.56
CA VAL A 136 -10.95 1.23 0.23
C VAL A 136 -9.74 2.09 0.56
N VAL A 137 -8.83 1.54 1.35
CA VAL A 137 -7.58 2.22 1.71
C VAL A 137 -6.39 1.47 1.14
N THR A 138 -5.56 2.18 0.39
CA THR A 138 -4.32 1.67 -0.18
C THR A 138 -3.12 2.11 0.66
N LEU A 139 -2.13 1.23 0.77
CA LEU A 139 -0.90 1.46 1.55
C LEU A 139 0.33 1.68 0.66
N THR A 140 0.11 1.80 -0.64
CA THR A 140 1.17 1.97 -1.65
C THR A 140 0.68 2.95 -2.70
N ALA A 141 1.39 4.06 -2.86
CA ALA A 141 0.96 5.17 -3.72
C ALA A 141 0.69 4.75 -5.18
N SER A 142 1.50 3.86 -5.74
CA SER A 142 1.27 3.34 -7.10
C SER A 142 -0.05 2.58 -7.23
N CYS A 143 -0.43 1.80 -6.22
CA CYS A 143 -1.71 1.10 -6.23
C CYS A 143 -2.89 2.05 -6.01
N GLY A 144 -2.72 3.08 -5.18
CA GLY A 144 -3.70 4.16 -5.03
C GLY A 144 -3.94 4.89 -6.35
N LEU A 145 -2.87 5.22 -7.08
CA LEU A 145 -2.96 5.85 -8.39
C LEU A 145 -3.71 4.96 -9.39
N MET A 146 -3.40 3.64 -9.42
CA MET A 146 -4.10 2.69 -10.30
C MET A 146 -5.60 2.68 -10.05
N LEU A 147 -6.03 2.50 -8.82
CA LEU A 147 -7.45 2.37 -8.46
C LEU A 147 -8.22 3.68 -8.66
N LYS A 148 -7.59 4.82 -8.36
CA LYS A 148 -8.25 6.14 -8.40
C LYS A 148 -8.30 6.75 -9.79
N PHE A 149 -7.28 6.53 -10.63
CA PHE A 149 -7.10 7.27 -11.88
C PHE A 149 -6.84 6.38 -13.09
N GLU A 150 -5.86 5.46 -13.04
CA GLU A 150 -5.46 4.71 -14.22
C GLU A 150 -6.54 3.73 -14.70
N TRP A 151 -7.17 2.98 -13.78
CA TRP A 151 -8.27 2.09 -14.16
C TRP A 151 -9.47 2.83 -14.75
N PRO A 152 -9.95 3.96 -14.18
CA PRO A 152 -11.00 4.76 -14.83
C PRO A 152 -10.64 5.30 -16.21
N LEU A 153 -9.37 5.60 -16.47
CA LEU A 153 -8.92 6.02 -17.81
C LEU A 153 -8.95 4.88 -18.81
N LEU A 154 -8.55 3.68 -18.40
CA LEU A 154 -8.55 2.50 -19.26
C LEU A 154 -9.95 1.91 -19.46
N MET A 155 -10.83 2.05 -18.47
CA MET A 155 -12.18 1.47 -18.43
C MET A 155 -13.25 2.54 -18.11
N PRO A 156 -13.38 3.59 -18.93
CA PRO A 156 -14.20 4.77 -18.60
C PRO A 156 -15.70 4.48 -18.50
N ASN A 157 -16.17 3.40 -19.11
CA ASN A 157 -17.59 3.01 -19.14
C ASN A 157 -17.94 1.95 -18.06
N ASP A 158 -16.96 1.49 -17.27
CA ASP A 158 -17.19 0.51 -16.23
C ASP A 158 -17.70 1.17 -14.94
N GLY A 159 -18.95 0.91 -14.59
CA GLY A 159 -19.60 1.47 -13.40
C GLY A 159 -18.99 0.98 -12.08
N ILE A 160 -18.45 -0.24 -12.05
CA ILE A 160 -17.78 -0.82 -10.87
C ILE A 160 -16.47 -0.07 -10.62
N ILE A 161 -15.66 0.09 -11.67
CA ILE A 161 -14.39 0.82 -11.61
C ILE A 161 -14.63 2.27 -11.17
N LYS A 162 -15.61 2.95 -11.75
CA LYS A 162 -15.97 4.32 -11.38
C LYS A 162 -16.41 4.43 -9.92
N LYS A 163 -17.27 3.53 -9.45
CA LYS A 163 -17.73 3.51 -8.05
C LYS A 163 -16.56 3.22 -7.10
N LEU A 164 -15.69 2.28 -7.46
CA LEU A 164 -14.52 1.93 -6.67
C LEU A 164 -13.54 3.10 -6.55
N SER A 165 -13.22 3.77 -7.65
CA SER A 165 -12.29 4.91 -7.66
C SER A 165 -12.74 6.04 -6.72
N GLN A 166 -14.04 6.35 -6.70
CA GLN A 166 -14.64 7.37 -5.82
C GLN A 166 -14.63 6.98 -4.34
N ASN A 167 -14.42 5.71 -4.03
CA ASN A 167 -14.39 5.18 -2.67
C ASN A 167 -12.99 4.70 -2.24
N THR A 168 -11.96 4.98 -3.05
CA THR A 168 -10.57 4.64 -2.76
C THR A 168 -9.80 5.86 -2.28
N LEU A 169 -9.06 5.71 -1.19
CA LEU A 169 -8.17 6.72 -0.63
C LEU A 169 -6.78 6.11 -0.36
N ASP A 170 -5.76 6.95 -0.38
CA ASP A 170 -4.47 6.62 0.22
C ASP A 170 -4.59 6.63 1.75
N ILE A 171 -3.75 5.88 2.46
CA ILE A 171 -3.78 5.83 3.93
C ILE A 171 -3.59 7.21 4.55
N ASP A 172 -2.66 8.01 4.01
CA ASP A 172 -2.37 9.35 4.51
C ASP A 172 -3.57 10.29 4.31
N GLU A 173 -4.26 10.15 3.17
CA GLU A 173 -5.47 10.89 2.86
C GLU A 173 -6.61 10.51 3.83
N TYR A 174 -6.76 9.23 4.13
CA TYR A 174 -7.80 8.75 5.03
C TYR A 174 -7.56 9.16 6.49
N VAL A 175 -6.32 9.08 6.97
CA VAL A 175 -5.96 9.53 8.32
C VAL A 175 -6.16 11.04 8.47
N MET A 176 -5.82 11.82 7.45
CA MET A 176 -6.09 13.27 7.46
C MET A 176 -7.59 13.59 7.41
N ASP A 177 -8.40 12.76 6.75
CA ASP A 177 -9.87 12.93 6.77
C ASP A 177 -10.42 12.72 8.19
N ILE A 178 -9.93 11.74 8.94
CA ILE A 178 -10.27 11.57 10.36
C ILE A 178 -9.84 12.80 11.17
N ALA A 179 -8.56 13.21 11.02
CA ALA A 179 -8.00 14.31 11.78
C ALA A 179 -8.78 15.63 11.60
N ASN A 180 -9.22 15.90 10.36
CA ASN A 180 -9.92 17.13 10.02
C ASN A 180 -11.39 17.13 10.44
N LYS A 181 -12.05 15.98 10.49
CA LYS A 181 -13.50 15.89 10.76
C LYS A 181 -13.82 15.61 12.23
N GLU A 182 -13.03 14.79 12.88
CA GLU A 182 -13.34 14.22 14.20
C GLU A 182 -12.19 14.41 15.20
N GLY A 183 -10.99 14.76 14.70
CA GLY A 183 -9.77 14.69 15.49
C GLY A 183 -9.23 13.24 15.61
N LEU A 184 -7.92 13.12 15.80
CA LEU A 184 -7.32 11.82 16.11
C LEU A 184 -7.48 11.53 17.61
N VAL A 185 -7.59 10.25 17.94
CA VAL A 185 -7.56 9.80 19.34
C VAL A 185 -6.20 10.12 19.94
N ASP A 186 -6.18 10.59 21.18
CA ASP A 186 -4.96 10.94 21.91
C ASP A 186 -3.93 9.81 21.94
N GLY A 187 -2.65 10.16 21.97
CA GLY A 187 -1.56 9.20 22.06
C GLY A 187 -0.40 9.46 21.12
N LEU A 188 -0.46 10.51 20.29
CA LEU A 188 0.70 10.94 19.52
C LEU A 188 1.79 11.44 20.45
N LYS A 189 3.00 10.95 20.24
CA LYS A 189 4.17 11.31 21.03
C LYS A 189 5.22 11.95 20.16
N GLU A 190 5.99 12.84 20.74
CA GLU A 190 7.17 13.43 20.12
C GLU A 190 8.14 12.34 19.66
N ILE A 191 8.80 12.58 18.54
CA ILE A 191 9.83 11.71 17.97
C ILE A 191 11.15 12.45 17.99
N ASP A 192 12.15 11.86 18.64
CA ASP A 192 13.51 12.39 18.64
C ASP A 192 14.13 12.39 17.24
N GLY A 193 14.94 13.41 16.97
CA GLY A 193 15.61 13.58 15.69
C GLY A 193 14.78 14.37 14.69
N GLY A 194 14.44 13.79 13.57
CA GLY A 194 13.63 14.42 12.52
C GLY A 194 13.17 13.37 11.50
N VAL A 195 12.25 13.76 10.65
CA VAL A 195 11.72 12.92 9.57
C VAL A 195 11.88 13.63 8.24
N THR A 196 12.44 12.97 7.25
CA THR A 196 12.42 13.43 5.86
C THR A 196 11.38 12.65 5.09
N VAL A 197 10.43 13.35 4.51
CA VAL A 197 9.38 12.78 3.64
C VAL A 197 9.80 12.91 2.19
N HIS A 198 9.91 11.79 1.51
CA HIS A 198 10.02 11.77 0.06
C HIS A 198 8.62 11.69 -0.55
N ASN A 199 8.17 12.78 -1.15
CA ASN A 199 6.88 12.83 -1.85
C ASN A 199 7.02 12.26 -3.27
N ALA A 200 6.78 10.95 -3.40
CA ALA A 200 6.98 10.20 -4.64
C ALA A 200 6.01 10.62 -5.75
N CYS A 201 6.40 10.38 -7.02
CA CYS A 201 5.62 10.74 -8.20
C CYS A 201 4.18 10.22 -8.16
N HIS A 202 3.97 8.95 -7.81
CA HIS A 202 2.64 8.33 -7.77
C HIS A 202 1.77 8.86 -6.62
N ALA A 203 2.35 9.38 -5.53
CA ALA A 203 1.59 10.09 -4.50
C ALA A 203 1.15 11.47 -5.01
N ARG A 204 2.05 12.19 -5.69
CA ARG A 204 1.76 13.50 -6.29
C ARG A 204 0.70 13.41 -7.39
N ALA A 205 0.78 12.38 -8.24
CA ALA A 205 -0.17 12.14 -9.33
C ALA A 205 -1.60 11.86 -8.85
N GLN A 206 -1.78 11.51 -7.58
CA GLN A 206 -3.11 11.33 -7.00
C GLN A 206 -3.86 12.64 -6.69
N ASN A 207 -3.26 13.80 -6.94
CA ASN A 207 -3.87 15.14 -6.73
C ASN A 207 -4.42 15.37 -5.30
N MET A 208 -3.91 14.65 -4.31
CA MET A 208 -4.37 14.75 -2.91
C MET A 208 -3.56 15.78 -2.09
N GLY A 209 -2.58 16.44 -2.70
CA GLY A 209 -1.59 17.24 -1.99
C GLY A 209 -0.57 16.38 -1.22
N ASN A 210 0.24 17.01 -0.38
CA ASN A 210 1.25 16.26 0.39
C ASN A 210 0.66 15.77 1.73
N LYS A 211 -0.25 14.78 1.65
CA LYS A 211 -0.95 14.24 2.83
C LYS A 211 0.00 13.57 3.83
N ALA A 212 1.06 12.93 3.36
CA ALA A 212 2.08 12.36 4.23
C ALA A 212 2.74 13.43 5.13
N ARG A 213 3.11 14.57 4.54
CA ARG A 213 3.63 15.73 5.29
C ARG A 213 2.59 16.24 6.30
N ASP A 214 1.35 16.42 5.85
CA ASP A 214 0.30 16.99 6.68
C ASP A 214 -0.04 16.07 7.85
N MET A 215 -0.10 14.77 7.63
CA MET A 215 -0.29 13.75 8.67
C MET A 215 0.85 13.75 9.69
N LEU A 216 2.10 13.80 9.23
CA LEU A 216 3.24 13.81 10.14
C LEU A 216 3.32 15.07 10.97
N LYS A 217 2.86 16.23 10.46
CA LYS A 217 2.77 17.49 11.23
C LYS A 217 1.83 17.42 12.44
N LEU A 218 0.99 16.40 12.54
CA LEU A 218 0.16 16.16 13.74
C LEU A 218 0.98 15.63 14.91
N ILE A 219 2.20 15.14 14.68
CA ILE A 219 3.11 14.70 15.74
C ILE A 219 3.69 15.93 16.44
N PRO A 220 3.61 16.02 17.77
CA PRO A 220 4.14 17.16 18.52
C PRO A 220 5.64 17.39 18.24
N ASN A 221 6.01 18.65 18.07
CA ASN A 221 7.41 19.13 17.90
C ASN A 221 8.22 18.43 16.80
N ILE A 222 7.55 17.82 15.79
CA ILE A 222 8.23 17.13 14.71
C ILE A 222 9.11 18.07 13.87
N LYS A 223 10.36 17.71 13.68
CA LYS A 223 11.24 18.32 12.67
C LYS A 223 11.03 17.58 11.36
N LEU A 224 10.50 18.28 10.36
CA LEU A 224 10.06 17.65 9.12
C LEU A 224 10.64 18.34 7.89
N ASP A 225 11.38 17.59 7.09
CA ASP A 225 11.83 17.99 5.76
C ASP A 225 11.04 17.27 4.68
N VAL A 226 10.83 17.93 3.55
CA VAL A 226 10.10 17.34 2.41
C VAL A 226 10.97 17.42 1.16
N VAL A 227 11.12 16.27 0.50
CA VAL A 227 11.82 16.14 -0.77
C VAL A 227 10.84 15.69 -1.84
N GLU A 228 10.71 16.49 -2.88
CA GLU A 228 9.87 16.19 -4.06
C GLU A 228 10.75 15.91 -5.26
N ARG A 229 11.06 14.65 -5.48
CA ARG A 229 11.88 14.18 -6.60
C ARG A 229 11.38 12.85 -7.13
N CYS A 230 11.85 12.46 -8.30
CA CYS A 230 11.62 11.10 -8.81
C CYS A 230 12.30 10.08 -7.91
N ALA A 231 11.62 8.97 -7.62
CA ALA A 231 12.18 7.84 -6.87
C ALA A 231 13.09 6.95 -7.73
N GLY A 232 13.14 7.17 -9.05
CA GLY A 232 13.87 6.33 -10.00
C GLY A 232 13.22 4.97 -10.26
N HIS A 233 11.95 4.79 -9.90
CA HIS A 233 11.28 3.49 -9.99
C HIS A 233 11.08 3.00 -11.43
N GLY A 234 10.75 3.84 -12.35
CA GLY A 234 10.56 3.49 -13.77
C GLY A 234 11.80 3.73 -14.63
N GLY A 235 12.93 4.07 -14.04
CA GLY A 235 14.17 4.39 -14.76
C GLY A 235 15.12 3.22 -14.75
N THR A 236 15.16 2.44 -15.78
CA THR A 236 16.22 1.46 -16.04
C THR A 236 16.91 1.82 -17.35
#